data_62265200b95e7635b877a759ae6bcb28
#
_entry.id   62265200b95e7635b877a759ae6bcb28
#
_cell.length_a   1.000
_cell.length_b   1.000
_cell.length_c   1.000
_cell.angle_alpha   90.00
_cell.angle_beta   90.00
_cell.angle_gamma   90.00
#
_symmetry.space_group_name_H-M   'P 1'
#
loop_
_entity.id
_entity.type
_entity.pdbx_description
1 polymer ?
#
loop_
_entity_poly.entity_id
_entity_poly.type
_entity_poly.pdbx_seq_one_letter_code
_entity_poly.pdbx_strand_id
1 'polypeptide(L)'
;MRAQKLGKIKINIINLRDFTEDRHKTVDDTPYGGGPGMVFKLEPFVKAITSLKLKKEKVKIILFSVSGKQFNSKMAAEWSKKYDHFIFICGHYEGIDERIKNIIKNLKLKIENLSIGPYVLTGGELPAMVVIDAVSRHIPGVLGKYESLEEKRFGAGVPVYTRPEVFVYPSSKQNKKNKKYAVPKVLLSGNHKKIEEWRKKHQKTNL
;
A
#
# COMPACT_ATOMS: atom_id res chain seq x y z
N MET A 1 -7.64 0.52 -12.75
CA MET A 1 -7.53 1.71 -11.86
C MET A 1 -7.74 2.99 -12.65
N ARG A 2 -8.42 4.02 -12.05
CA ARG A 2 -8.62 5.33 -12.68
C ARG A 2 -7.29 6.03 -13.01
N ALA A 3 -6.32 5.98 -12.12
CA ALA A 3 -5.01 6.59 -12.30
C ALA A 3 -4.25 6.10 -13.55
N GLN A 4 -4.34 4.79 -13.88
CA GLN A 4 -3.77 4.25 -15.11
C GLN A 4 -4.51 4.75 -16.36
N LYS A 5 -5.86 4.79 -16.32
CA LYS A 5 -6.67 5.32 -17.44
C LYS A 5 -6.35 6.78 -17.71
N LEU A 6 -6.01 7.55 -16.69
CA LEU A 6 -5.60 8.96 -16.80
C LEU A 6 -4.11 9.14 -17.15
N GLY A 7 -3.36 8.07 -17.38
CA GLY A 7 -1.94 8.13 -17.68
C GLY A 7 -1.05 8.66 -16.54
N LYS A 8 -1.56 8.71 -15.29
CA LYS A 8 -0.84 9.22 -14.13
C LYS A 8 0.13 8.22 -13.53
N ILE A 9 -0.19 6.94 -13.66
CA ILE A 9 0.68 5.82 -13.27
C ILE A 9 0.67 4.77 -14.37
N LYS A 10 1.76 4.01 -14.47
CA LYS A 10 1.87 2.82 -15.31
C LYS A 10 2.30 1.65 -14.42
N ILE A 11 1.59 0.54 -14.50
CA ILE A 11 1.92 -0.69 -13.80
C ILE A 11 2.29 -1.73 -14.83
N ASN A 12 3.51 -2.26 -14.72
CA ASN A 12 3.99 -3.38 -15.51
C ASN A 12 4.17 -4.59 -14.58
N ILE A 13 3.57 -5.69 -14.93
CA ILE A 13 3.73 -6.96 -14.21
C ILE A 13 4.78 -7.78 -14.95
N ILE A 14 5.79 -8.24 -14.21
CA ILE A 14 6.90 -9.05 -14.73
C ILE A 14 6.77 -10.43 -14.14
N ASN A 15 6.62 -11.43 -14.98
CA ASN A 15 6.60 -12.81 -14.57
C ASN A 15 8.04 -13.33 -14.54
N LEU A 16 8.52 -13.76 -13.37
CA LEU A 16 9.87 -14.30 -13.21
C LEU A 16 10.13 -15.56 -14.05
N ARG A 17 9.10 -16.33 -14.34
CA ARG A 17 9.20 -17.53 -15.19
C ARG A 17 9.64 -17.23 -16.62
N ASP A 18 9.49 -15.98 -17.07
CA ASP A 18 9.95 -15.55 -18.40
C ASP A 18 11.49 -15.35 -18.44
N PHE A 19 12.15 -15.40 -17.28
CA PHE A 19 13.61 -15.26 -17.13
C PHE A 19 14.30 -16.55 -16.74
N THR A 20 13.64 -17.70 -16.87
CA THR A 20 14.19 -19.03 -16.67
C THR A 20 14.50 -19.67 -18.03
N GLU A 21 15.47 -20.59 -18.04
CA GLU A 21 15.93 -21.28 -19.27
C GLU A 21 15.49 -22.74 -19.33
N ASP A 22 15.07 -23.29 -18.18
CA ASP A 22 14.63 -24.66 -18.09
C ASP A 22 13.20 -24.85 -18.64
N ARG A 23 12.91 -26.07 -19.10
CA ARG A 23 11.61 -26.45 -19.68
C ARG A 23 10.43 -26.21 -18.71
N HIS A 24 10.66 -26.40 -17.43
CA HIS A 24 9.63 -26.26 -16.39
C HIS A 24 9.47 -24.84 -15.87
N LYS A 25 10.29 -23.90 -16.33
CA LYS A 25 10.30 -22.49 -15.91
C LYS A 25 10.40 -22.36 -14.38
N THR A 26 11.34 -23.08 -13.79
CA THR A 26 11.52 -23.21 -12.35
C THR A 26 12.12 -21.92 -11.76
N VAL A 27 11.41 -21.29 -10.83
CA VAL A 27 11.82 -20.03 -10.19
C VAL A 27 12.19 -20.20 -8.72
N ASP A 28 11.98 -21.35 -8.14
CA ASP A 28 12.20 -21.68 -6.72
C ASP A 28 12.88 -23.03 -6.55
N ASP A 29 13.40 -23.31 -5.34
CA ASP A 29 14.07 -24.55 -4.98
C ASP A 29 14.03 -24.77 -3.47
N THR A 30 14.42 -25.94 -3.01
CA THR A 30 14.50 -26.28 -1.59
C THR A 30 15.53 -25.41 -0.85
N PRO A 31 15.23 -24.97 0.39
CA PRO A 31 16.17 -24.16 1.15
C PRO A 31 17.41 -24.95 1.59
N TYR A 32 18.57 -24.31 1.56
CA TYR A 32 19.74 -24.83 2.25
C TYR A 32 19.48 -24.92 3.76
N GLY A 33 19.97 -25.97 4.39
CA GLY A 33 19.71 -26.24 5.80
C GLY A 33 18.48 -27.09 6.06
N GLY A 34 17.71 -27.41 5.00
CA GLY A 34 16.50 -28.24 5.09
C GLY A 34 15.29 -27.48 5.61
N GLY A 35 14.19 -28.19 5.78
CA GLY A 35 12.91 -27.65 6.20
C GLY A 35 11.85 -27.71 5.09
N PRO A 36 10.57 -27.47 5.46
CA PRO A 36 9.49 -27.36 4.47
C PRO A 36 9.55 -26.07 3.69
N GLY A 37 8.87 -26.02 2.55
CA GLY A 37 8.73 -24.82 1.72
C GLY A 37 9.79 -24.71 0.64
N MET A 38 9.76 -23.58 -0.06
CA MET A 38 10.60 -23.27 -1.22
C MET A 38 11.16 -21.85 -1.08
N VAL A 39 12.31 -21.61 -1.69
CA VAL A 39 12.96 -20.28 -1.73
C VAL A 39 13.15 -19.89 -3.19
N PHE A 40 12.80 -18.67 -3.55
CA PHE A 40 13.03 -18.17 -4.90
C PHE A 40 14.50 -18.08 -5.24
N LYS A 41 14.85 -18.59 -6.44
CA LYS A 41 16.20 -18.54 -7.00
C LYS A 41 16.63 -17.12 -7.37
N LEU A 42 17.93 -16.87 -7.32
CA LEU A 42 18.51 -15.57 -7.64
C LEU A 42 18.45 -15.21 -9.13
N GLU A 43 18.76 -16.17 -9.99
CA GLU A 43 18.98 -15.94 -11.42
C GLU A 43 17.78 -15.26 -12.11
N PRO A 44 16.53 -15.72 -11.93
CA PRO A 44 15.38 -15.08 -12.53
C PRO A 44 15.21 -13.63 -12.09
N PHE A 45 15.43 -13.33 -10.81
CA PHE A 45 15.37 -11.94 -10.30
C PHE A 45 16.45 -11.05 -10.87
N VAL A 46 17.69 -11.55 -10.92
CA VAL A 46 18.81 -10.77 -11.47
C VAL A 46 18.59 -10.47 -12.94
N LYS A 47 18.18 -11.46 -13.74
CA LYS A 47 17.85 -11.27 -15.15
C LYS A 47 16.68 -10.28 -15.31
N ALA A 48 15.61 -10.41 -14.53
CA ALA A 48 14.48 -9.50 -14.57
C ALA A 48 14.89 -8.06 -14.24
N ILE A 49 15.63 -7.83 -13.15
CA ILE A 49 16.06 -6.49 -12.72
C ILE A 49 17.00 -5.87 -13.74
N THR A 50 17.94 -6.63 -14.29
CA THR A 50 18.90 -6.11 -15.28
C THR A 50 18.24 -5.79 -16.61
N SER A 51 17.20 -6.53 -17.02
CA SER A 51 16.44 -6.27 -18.25
C SER A 51 15.70 -4.92 -18.23
N LEU A 52 15.40 -4.39 -17.05
CA LEU A 52 14.67 -3.13 -16.90
C LEU A 52 15.47 -1.89 -17.34
N LYS A 53 16.78 -2.01 -17.57
CA LYS A 53 17.66 -0.88 -17.99
C LYS A 53 17.41 0.41 -17.21
N LEU A 54 17.29 0.31 -15.90
CA LEU A 54 16.86 1.38 -15.01
C LEU A 54 17.85 2.58 -15.07
N LYS A 55 17.29 3.76 -15.23
CA LYS A 55 17.99 4.99 -14.86
C LYS A 55 18.03 5.01 -13.33
N LYS A 56 19.24 4.90 -12.74
CA LYS A 56 19.44 4.66 -11.28
C LYS A 56 18.92 5.78 -10.38
N GLU A 57 18.70 6.96 -10.94
CA GLU A 57 18.12 8.10 -10.24
C GLU A 57 16.63 7.89 -10.07
N LYS A 58 16.13 8.19 -8.86
CA LYS A 58 14.71 8.13 -8.51
C LYS A 58 14.03 6.76 -8.63
N VAL A 59 14.80 5.67 -8.56
CA VAL A 59 14.27 4.30 -8.48
C VAL A 59 14.23 3.83 -7.02
N LYS A 60 13.14 3.22 -6.62
CA LYS A 60 12.96 2.59 -5.31
C LYS A 60 12.66 1.10 -5.51
N ILE A 61 13.51 0.23 -4.95
CA ILE A 61 13.28 -1.21 -4.92
C ILE A 61 12.81 -1.60 -3.53
N ILE A 62 11.71 -2.31 -3.46
CA ILE A 62 11.06 -2.73 -2.22
C ILE A 62 10.94 -4.24 -2.21
N LEU A 63 11.47 -4.84 -1.16
CA LEU A 63 11.26 -6.23 -0.79
C LEU A 63 10.34 -6.27 0.42
N PHE A 64 9.21 -6.97 0.29
CA PHE A 64 8.26 -7.08 1.40
C PHE A 64 8.72 -8.11 2.42
N SER A 65 8.70 -7.73 3.69
CA SER A 65 9.07 -8.58 4.81
C SER A 65 8.39 -8.09 6.08
N VAL A 66 7.92 -9.02 6.92
CA VAL A 66 7.33 -8.68 8.23
C VAL A 66 8.32 -7.92 9.13
N SER A 67 9.62 -8.25 9.03
CA SER A 67 10.70 -7.60 9.77
C SER A 67 11.16 -6.27 9.14
N GLY A 68 10.56 -5.84 8.03
CA GLY A 68 10.90 -4.61 7.35
C GLY A 68 10.43 -3.36 8.12
N LYS A 69 10.86 -2.19 7.63
CA LYS A 69 10.38 -0.91 8.14
C LYS A 69 8.88 -0.79 7.92
N GLN A 70 8.14 -0.44 8.97
CA GLN A 70 6.69 -0.26 8.90
C GLN A 70 6.33 0.88 7.95
N PHE A 71 5.53 0.57 6.92
CA PHE A 71 4.98 1.56 5.98
C PHE A 71 3.92 2.43 6.64
N ASN A 72 3.89 3.72 6.28
CA ASN A 72 2.90 4.67 6.77
C ASN A 72 2.59 5.77 5.74
N SER A 73 1.57 6.59 6.02
CA SER A 73 1.12 7.67 5.15
C SER A 73 2.19 8.74 4.90
N LYS A 74 3.04 9.03 5.88
CA LYS A 74 4.16 9.98 5.71
C LYS A 74 5.14 9.49 4.65
N MET A 75 5.49 8.20 4.69
CA MET A 75 6.34 7.57 3.67
C MET A 75 5.67 7.62 2.30
N ALA A 76 4.36 7.33 2.20
CA ALA A 76 3.62 7.41 0.95
C ALA A 76 3.69 8.81 0.32
N ALA A 77 3.46 9.85 1.12
CA ALA A 77 3.52 11.24 0.70
C ALA A 77 4.94 11.68 0.27
N GLU A 78 5.98 11.23 0.99
CA GLU A 78 7.37 11.50 0.64
C GLU A 78 7.76 10.80 -0.66
N TRP A 79 7.42 9.51 -0.78
CA TRP A 79 7.81 8.69 -1.92
C TRP A 79 7.15 9.12 -3.21
N SER A 80 5.90 9.60 -3.17
CA SER A 80 5.21 10.13 -4.34
C SER A 80 5.93 11.33 -5.00
N LYS A 81 6.78 12.04 -4.25
CA LYS A 81 7.57 13.19 -4.72
C LYS A 81 9.01 12.82 -5.08
N LYS A 82 9.56 11.81 -4.40
CA LYS A 82 10.98 11.48 -4.45
C LYS A 82 11.32 10.47 -5.54
N TYR A 83 10.40 9.56 -5.85
CA TYR A 83 10.66 8.44 -6.76
C TYR A 83 9.69 8.46 -7.94
N ASP A 84 10.23 8.21 -9.13
CA ASP A 84 9.47 8.12 -10.36
C ASP A 84 9.19 6.65 -10.73
N HIS A 85 10.03 5.73 -10.22
CA HIS A 85 9.93 4.30 -10.48
C HIS A 85 9.98 3.49 -9.19
N PHE A 86 9.04 2.57 -9.05
CA PHE A 86 9.02 1.58 -7.97
C PHE A 86 9.17 0.18 -8.57
N ILE A 87 10.00 -0.63 -7.95
CA ILE A 87 10.09 -2.07 -8.23
C ILE A 87 9.69 -2.78 -6.96
N PHE A 88 8.58 -3.50 -7.02
CA PHE A 88 8.10 -4.33 -5.94
C PHE A 88 8.51 -5.76 -6.19
N ILE A 89 9.30 -6.32 -5.29
CA ILE A 89 9.69 -7.71 -5.32
C ILE A 89 8.69 -8.49 -4.45
N CYS A 90 7.82 -9.24 -5.13
CA CYS A 90 6.76 -10.04 -4.51
C CYS A 90 7.26 -11.47 -4.36
N GLY A 91 7.67 -11.87 -3.16
CA GLY A 91 8.04 -13.23 -2.83
C GLY A 91 6.84 -14.03 -2.35
N HIS A 92 6.96 -15.35 -2.41
CA HIS A 92 6.05 -16.35 -1.85
C HIS A 92 6.82 -17.33 -0.98
N TYR A 93 6.12 -18.24 -0.33
CA TYR A 93 6.68 -19.32 0.50
C TYR A 93 7.63 -18.79 1.58
N GLU A 94 8.85 -19.37 1.68
CA GLU A 94 9.89 -18.97 2.64
C GLU A 94 10.62 -17.69 2.24
N GLY A 95 10.30 -17.13 1.08
CA GLY A 95 10.85 -15.87 0.59
C GLY A 95 11.82 -15.99 -0.57
N ILE A 96 12.79 -15.11 -0.61
CA ILE A 96 13.75 -14.96 -1.71
C ILE A 96 15.15 -15.14 -1.16
N ASP A 97 16.03 -15.76 -1.91
CA ASP A 97 17.44 -15.92 -1.55
C ASP A 97 18.05 -14.57 -1.14
N GLU A 98 18.54 -14.52 0.10
CA GLU A 98 18.99 -13.27 0.75
C GLU A 98 20.14 -12.59 -0.01
N ARG A 99 20.89 -13.32 -0.81
CA ARG A 99 21.99 -12.80 -1.65
C ARG A 99 21.51 -11.75 -2.67
N ILE A 100 20.20 -11.70 -2.98
CA ILE A 100 19.61 -10.69 -3.87
C ILE A 100 19.92 -9.27 -3.39
N LYS A 101 19.94 -9.03 -2.09
CA LYS A 101 20.23 -7.70 -1.50
C LYS A 101 21.64 -7.22 -1.84
N ASN A 102 22.61 -8.13 -1.76
CA ASN A 102 24.00 -7.80 -2.11
C ASN A 102 24.17 -7.53 -3.61
N ILE A 103 23.47 -8.31 -4.45
CA ILE A 103 23.52 -8.11 -5.91
C ILE A 103 22.91 -6.75 -6.28
N ILE A 104 21.74 -6.42 -5.74
CA ILE A 104 21.10 -5.11 -5.99
C ILE A 104 22.00 -3.96 -5.52
N LYS A 105 22.65 -4.11 -4.37
CA LYS A 105 23.63 -3.13 -3.87
C LYS A 105 24.82 -2.97 -4.82
N ASN A 106 25.35 -4.07 -5.36
CA ASN A 106 26.44 -4.04 -6.35
C ASN A 106 26.03 -3.35 -7.65
N LEU A 107 24.74 -3.42 -8.03
CA LEU A 107 24.18 -2.66 -9.15
C LEU A 107 24.03 -1.16 -8.83
N LYS A 108 24.46 -0.70 -7.64
CA LYS A 108 24.30 0.67 -7.14
C LYS A 108 22.84 1.11 -7.04
N LEU A 109 21.94 0.17 -6.77
CA LEU A 109 20.51 0.39 -6.51
C LEU A 109 20.24 0.25 -5.01
N LYS A 110 19.22 0.98 -4.53
CA LYS A 110 18.81 0.93 -3.11
C LYS A 110 17.60 0.02 -2.98
N ILE A 111 17.77 -1.07 -2.23
CA ILE A 111 16.68 -1.95 -1.81
C ILE A 111 16.32 -1.65 -0.36
N GLU A 112 15.04 -1.67 -0.05
CA GLU A 112 14.52 -1.50 1.30
C GLU A 112 13.54 -2.63 1.63
N ASN A 113 13.72 -3.24 2.80
CA ASN A 113 12.72 -4.16 3.35
C ASN A 113 11.58 -3.34 3.95
N LEU A 114 10.36 -3.65 3.53
CA LEU A 114 9.15 -2.94 3.93
C LEU A 114 8.12 -3.89 4.51
N SER A 115 7.55 -3.51 5.65
CA SER A 115 6.41 -4.18 6.26
C SER A 115 5.14 -3.33 6.08
N ILE A 116 4.01 -3.96 5.84
CA ILE A 116 2.69 -3.31 5.87
C ILE A 116 1.92 -3.59 7.17
N GLY A 117 2.48 -4.41 8.06
CA GLY A 117 1.88 -4.75 9.35
C GLY A 117 2.56 -5.94 10.00
N PRO A 118 2.30 -6.17 11.30
CA PRO A 118 2.89 -7.26 12.08
C PRO A 118 2.15 -8.59 11.85
N TYR A 119 2.02 -9.01 10.60
CA TYR A 119 1.36 -10.25 10.20
C TYR A 119 2.00 -10.83 8.93
N VAL A 120 1.91 -12.14 8.80
CA VAL A 120 2.43 -12.87 7.63
C VAL A 120 1.33 -12.96 6.56
N LEU A 121 1.71 -12.77 5.31
CA LEU A 121 0.87 -12.94 4.13
C LEU A 121 1.45 -14.04 3.24
N THR A 122 0.62 -14.61 2.38
CA THR A 122 1.02 -15.67 1.45
C THR A 122 1.94 -15.20 0.33
N GLY A 123 1.97 -13.88 0.06
CA GLY A 123 2.81 -13.31 -1.01
C GLY A 123 2.94 -11.79 -0.90
N GLY A 124 3.82 -11.23 -1.71
CA GLY A 124 4.14 -9.80 -1.75
C GLY A 124 3.18 -8.94 -2.58
N GLU A 125 2.23 -9.53 -3.30
CA GLU A 125 1.33 -8.80 -4.21
C GLU A 125 0.37 -7.89 -3.46
N LEU A 126 -0.26 -8.37 -2.37
CA LEU A 126 -1.14 -7.54 -1.55
C LEU A 126 -0.40 -6.36 -0.92
N PRO A 127 0.79 -6.54 -0.29
CA PRO A 127 1.62 -5.43 0.13
C PRO A 127 1.94 -4.44 -0.98
N ALA A 128 2.28 -4.92 -2.18
CA ALA A 128 2.55 -4.08 -3.34
C ALA A 128 1.33 -3.23 -3.70
N MET A 129 0.14 -3.82 -3.74
CA MET A 129 -1.12 -3.11 -4.01
C MET A 129 -1.41 -2.03 -2.97
N VAL A 130 -1.18 -2.31 -1.68
CA VAL A 130 -1.33 -1.32 -0.59
C VAL A 130 -0.41 -0.12 -0.80
N VAL A 131 0.87 -0.37 -1.09
CA VAL A 131 1.85 0.71 -1.32
C VAL A 131 1.52 1.50 -2.59
N ILE A 132 1.17 0.82 -3.69
CA ILE A 132 0.76 1.46 -4.96
C ILE A 132 -0.44 2.38 -4.71
N ASP A 133 -1.47 1.91 -4.03
CA ASP A 133 -2.66 2.72 -3.75
C ASP A 133 -2.30 3.93 -2.89
N ALA A 134 -1.64 3.71 -1.75
CA ALA A 134 -1.28 4.76 -0.81
C ALA A 134 -0.38 5.84 -1.45
N VAL A 135 0.64 5.46 -2.23
CA VAL A 135 1.54 6.40 -2.91
C VAL A 135 0.81 7.14 -4.03
N SER A 136 0.02 6.44 -4.84
CA SER A 136 -0.64 7.04 -6.01
C SER A 136 -1.68 8.10 -5.63
N ARG A 137 -2.33 8.00 -4.47
CA ARG A 137 -3.26 9.03 -3.94
C ARG A 137 -2.59 10.40 -3.78
N HIS A 138 -1.28 10.46 -3.56
CA HIS A 138 -0.50 11.69 -3.43
C HIS A 138 -0.04 12.28 -4.77
N ILE A 139 -0.22 11.56 -5.88
CA ILE A 139 0.14 12.06 -7.22
C ILE A 139 -0.94 13.05 -7.72
N PRO A 140 -0.56 14.26 -8.17
CA PRO A 140 -1.52 15.24 -8.65
C PRO A 140 -2.40 14.71 -9.78
N GLY A 141 -3.70 14.88 -9.64
CA GLY A 141 -4.70 14.47 -10.62
C GLY A 141 -5.12 12.99 -10.56
N VAL A 142 -4.61 12.20 -9.61
CA VAL A 142 -5.12 10.85 -9.30
C VAL A 142 -6.43 10.94 -8.53
N LEU A 143 -6.49 11.76 -7.49
CA LEU A 143 -7.75 12.13 -6.83
C LEU A 143 -8.38 13.32 -7.55
N GLY A 144 -9.71 13.37 -7.56
CA GLY A 144 -10.45 14.45 -8.25
C GLY A 144 -10.18 15.84 -7.67
N LYS A 145 -9.97 15.92 -6.36
CA LYS A 145 -9.57 17.14 -5.64
C LYS A 145 -8.45 16.78 -4.67
N TYR A 146 -7.40 17.56 -4.64
CA TYR A 146 -6.25 17.35 -3.75
C TYR A 146 -6.64 17.48 -2.26
N GLU A 147 -7.64 18.32 -1.98
CA GLU A 147 -8.25 18.46 -0.67
C GLU A 147 -9.02 17.23 -0.21
N SER A 148 -9.20 16.25 -1.09
CA SER A 148 -9.81 14.95 -0.74
C SER A 148 -8.88 14.01 0.02
N LEU A 149 -7.58 14.34 0.14
CA LEU A 149 -6.68 13.64 1.03
C LEU A 149 -7.12 13.83 2.49
N GLU A 150 -7.52 12.75 3.15
CA GLU A 150 -7.99 12.80 4.55
C GLU A 150 -6.94 13.40 5.47
N GLU A 151 -5.66 13.08 5.22
CA GLU A 151 -4.50 13.55 5.96
C GLU A 151 -4.37 15.09 5.95
N LYS A 152 -4.92 15.74 4.91
CA LYS A 152 -4.89 17.20 4.77
C LYS A 152 -6.17 17.87 5.20
N ARG A 153 -7.30 17.16 5.06
CA ARG A 153 -8.62 17.76 5.25
C ARG A 153 -9.00 17.87 6.73
N PHE A 154 -8.92 16.77 7.48
CA PHE A 154 -9.38 16.69 8.86
C PHE A 154 -8.53 15.75 9.73
N GLY A 155 -7.51 15.12 9.16
CA GLY A 155 -6.83 13.97 9.74
C GLY A 155 -7.62 12.68 9.57
N ALA A 156 -6.91 11.57 9.59
CA ALA A 156 -7.53 10.27 9.45
C ALA A 156 -8.34 9.87 10.69
N GLY A 157 -9.44 9.16 10.47
CA GLY A 157 -10.26 8.59 11.53
C GLY A 157 -11.28 9.55 12.16
N VAL A 158 -11.48 10.74 11.59
CA VAL A 158 -12.59 11.63 12.02
C VAL A 158 -13.92 11.02 11.61
N PRO A 159 -14.91 10.88 12.52
CA PRO A 159 -16.23 10.37 12.18
C PRO A 159 -16.91 11.23 11.12
N VAL A 160 -17.47 10.59 10.11
CA VAL A 160 -18.22 11.26 9.04
C VAL A 160 -19.67 10.83 9.04
N TYR A 161 -20.54 11.75 8.65
CA TYR A 161 -21.98 11.53 8.61
C TYR A 161 -22.53 11.98 7.26
N THR A 162 -23.61 11.34 6.82
CA THR A 162 -24.35 11.69 5.61
C THR A 162 -25.84 11.72 5.87
N ARG A 163 -26.63 12.01 4.86
CA ARG A 163 -28.10 12.04 4.93
C ARG A 163 -28.69 10.63 5.11
N PRO A 164 -29.82 10.49 5.82
CA PRO A 164 -30.62 11.53 6.47
C PRO A 164 -30.05 12.01 7.81
N GLU A 165 -30.47 13.19 8.31
CA GLU A 165 -30.04 13.72 9.62
C GLU A 165 -30.38 12.81 10.79
N VAL A 166 -31.51 12.12 10.70
CA VAL A 166 -31.96 11.12 11.67
C VAL A 166 -32.30 9.83 10.96
N PHE A 167 -31.53 8.81 11.23
CA PHE A 167 -31.82 7.47 10.77
C PHE A 167 -32.63 6.72 11.82
N VAL A 168 -33.78 6.20 11.41
CA VAL A 168 -34.66 5.39 12.28
C VAL A 168 -34.46 3.93 11.95
N TYR A 169 -33.83 3.18 12.86
CA TYR A 169 -33.66 1.76 12.72
C TYR A 169 -34.92 1.03 13.27
N PRO A 170 -35.62 0.25 12.45
CA PRO A 170 -36.76 -0.52 12.89
C PRO A 170 -36.32 -1.56 13.93
N SER A 171 -37.00 -1.58 15.06
CA SER A 171 -36.72 -2.59 16.07
C SER A 171 -37.16 -3.98 15.59
N SER A 172 -36.50 -5.04 16.07
CA SER A 172 -36.93 -6.42 15.89
C SER A 172 -38.35 -6.63 16.53
N LYS A 173 -39.11 -7.64 16.08
CA LYS A 173 -40.46 -7.97 16.57
C LYS A 173 -40.60 -8.03 18.10
N GLN A 174 -39.50 -8.19 18.82
CA GLN A 174 -39.46 -8.29 20.29
C GLN A 174 -39.32 -6.94 21.01
N ASN A 175 -38.79 -5.88 20.33
CA ASN A 175 -38.60 -4.56 20.93
C ASN A 175 -39.38 -3.51 20.16
N LYS A 176 -40.53 -3.07 20.72
CA LYS A 176 -41.52 -2.18 20.09
C LYS A 176 -41.05 -0.71 19.91
N LYS A 177 -39.84 -0.31 20.34
CA LYS A 177 -39.36 1.09 20.23
C LYS A 177 -38.32 1.22 19.13
N ASN A 178 -38.65 1.94 18.06
CA ASN A 178 -37.71 2.32 17.02
C ASN A 178 -36.56 3.12 17.62
N LYS A 179 -35.33 2.73 17.31
CA LYS A 179 -34.13 3.44 17.77
C LYS A 179 -33.74 4.52 16.76
N LYS A 180 -33.58 5.74 17.25
CA LYS A 180 -33.18 6.90 16.43
C LYS A 180 -31.68 7.15 16.57
N TYR A 181 -30.99 7.34 15.45
CA TYR A 181 -29.58 7.69 15.36
C TYR A 181 -29.47 9.02 14.64
N ALA A 182 -29.05 10.06 15.34
CA ALA A 182 -28.96 11.41 14.80
C ALA A 182 -27.52 11.83 14.50
N VAL A 183 -27.36 12.64 13.47
CA VAL A 183 -26.11 13.37 13.21
C VAL A 183 -25.86 14.35 14.35
N PRO A 184 -24.61 14.51 14.85
CA PRO A 184 -24.29 15.51 15.86
C PRO A 184 -24.75 16.91 15.44
N LYS A 185 -25.50 17.59 16.29
CA LYS A 185 -26.08 18.91 16.01
C LYS A 185 -25.06 19.95 15.56
N VAL A 186 -23.84 19.87 16.09
CA VAL A 186 -22.74 20.78 15.69
C VAL A 186 -22.42 20.71 14.20
N LEU A 187 -22.53 19.53 13.58
CA LEU A 187 -22.28 19.33 12.15
C LEU A 187 -23.38 19.89 11.25
N LEU A 188 -24.59 20.11 11.82
CA LEU A 188 -25.75 20.67 11.14
C LEU A 188 -25.85 22.19 11.34
N SER A 189 -25.04 22.77 12.22
CA SER A 189 -25.17 24.18 12.67
C SER A 189 -24.72 25.22 11.64
N GLY A 190 -24.01 24.83 10.57
CA GLY A 190 -23.37 25.79 9.64
C GLY A 190 -22.22 26.60 10.25
N ASN A 191 -21.93 26.46 11.54
CA ASN A 191 -20.85 27.18 12.21
C ASN A 191 -19.51 26.49 11.97
N HIS A 192 -18.77 26.93 10.94
CA HIS A 192 -17.51 26.34 10.53
C HIS A 192 -16.48 26.21 11.67
N LYS A 193 -16.38 27.21 12.55
CA LYS A 193 -15.45 27.19 13.69
C LYS A 193 -15.76 26.05 14.66
N LYS A 194 -17.01 25.91 15.08
CA LYS A 194 -17.46 24.84 15.98
C LYS A 194 -17.35 23.47 15.33
N ILE A 195 -17.60 23.38 14.02
CA ILE A 195 -17.46 22.14 13.26
C ILE A 195 -15.98 21.72 13.22
N GLU A 196 -15.06 22.65 13.00
CA GLU A 196 -13.62 22.37 12.98
C GLU A 196 -13.09 21.95 14.35
N GLU A 197 -13.49 22.63 15.41
CA GLU A 197 -13.17 22.26 16.80
C GLU A 197 -13.68 20.85 17.12
N TRP A 198 -14.91 20.52 16.72
CA TRP A 198 -15.48 19.20 16.90
C TRP A 198 -14.65 18.13 16.16
N ARG A 199 -14.25 18.39 14.91
CA ARG A 199 -13.42 17.47 14.12
C ARG A 199 -12.05 17.23 14.77
N LYS A 200 -11.37 18.27 15.21
CA LYS A 200 -10.09 18.17 15.93
C LYS A 200 -10.22 17.30 17.18
N LYS A 201 -11.29 17.49 17.95
CA LYS A 201 -11.56 16.70 19.16
C LYS A 201 -11.84 15.21 18.87
N HIS A 202 -12.35 14.87 17.70
CA HIS A 202 -12.72 13.50 17.32
C HIS A 202 -11.72 12.85 16.38
N GLN A 203 -10.60 13.46 16.12
CA GLN A 203 -9.49 12.85 15.37
C GLN A 203 -8.88 11.70 16.20
N LYS A 204 -8.85 10.50 15.64
CA LYS A 204 -8.42 9.28 16.35
C LYS A 204 -6.98 8.88 16.09
N THR A 205 -6.35 9.41 15.04
CA THR A 205 -4.99 9.02 14.62
C THR A 205 -4.19 10.23 14.18
N ASN A 206 -3.00 10.37 14.75
CA ASN A 206 -1.94 11.21 14.21
C ASN A 206 -1.16 10.35 13.19
N LEU A 207 -1.48 10.46 11.90
CA LEU A 207 -0.75 9.81 10.80
C LEU A 207 0.43 10.68 10.36
#